data_254de9e2bd8cf01d569b6f0fb57dad52
#
_entry.id   254de9e2bd8cf01d569b6f0fb57dad52
#
_cell.length_a   1.000
_cell.length_b   1.000
_cell.length_c   1.000
_cell.angle_alpha   90.00
_cell.angle_beta   90.00
_cell.angle_gamma   90.00
#
_symmetry.space_group_name_H-M   'P 1'
#
loop_
_entity.id
_entity.type
_entity.pdbx_description
1 polymer ?
#
loop_
_entity_poly.entity_id
_entity_poly.type
_entity_poly.pdbx_seq_one_letter_code
_entity_poly.pdbx_strand_id
1 'polypeptide(L)'
;SPPNLSIISCCKDLVDKFGGEVPRTLEELTSLAGVGRKTANVIRGNIYHEPSIVVDTHVKRISRKLGLTREEEPEKVEKDLMKKLPKERWILWNIHLITLGREICKAPTPKCGECFLTEYCADYQARQKKAEKGSKRENGNKKENGKKAEGAGHGQ
;
A
#
# COMPACT_ATOMS: atom_id res chain seq x y z
N SER A 1 12.31 11.27 21.67
CA SER A 1 13.38 10.67 22.53
C SER A 1 14.57 10.31 21.66
N PRO A 2 15.81 10.55 22.09
CA PRO A 2 16.98 10.13 21.34
C PRO A 2 16.96 8.59 21.19
N PRO A 3 17.35 8.05 20.01
CA PRO A 3 17.25 6.63 19.69
C PRO A 3 17.99 5.71 20.70
N ASN A 4 19.04 6.21 21.32
CA ASN A 4 19.84 5.46 22.29
C ASN A 4 19.07 5.14 23.60
N LEU A 5 18.18 6.04 24.06
CA LEU A 5 17.38 5.80 25.26
C LEU A 5 16.34 4.70 25.05
N SER A 6 15.76 4.62 23.87
CA SER A 6 14.79 3.56 23.53
C SER A 6 15.45 2.18 23.50
N ILE A 7 16.68 2.08 22.98
CA ILE A 7 17.43 0.80 22.93
C ILE A 7 17.79 0.34 24.35
N ILE A 8 18.33 1.22 25.18
CA ILE A 8 18.69 0.89 26.56
C ILE A 8 17.46 0.47 27.37
N SER A 9 16.36 1.22 27.23
CA SER A 9 15.10 0.90 27.93
C SER A 9 14.52 -0.44 27.46
N CYS A 10 14.55 -0.71 26.16
CA CYS A 10 14.12 -1.99 25.59
C CYS A 10 14.95 -3.16 26.13
N CYS A 11 16.27 -3.03 26.19
CA CYS A 11 17.15 -4.06 26.76
C CYS A 11 16.89 -4.31 28.24
N LYS A 12 16.67 -3.25 29.02
CA LYS A 12 16.28 -3.37 30.44
C LYS A 12 14.95 -4.11 30.59
N ASP A 13 13.95 -3.70 29.82
CA ASP A 13 12.64 -4.38 29.85
C ASP A 13 12.74 -5.87 29.50
N LEU A 14 13.57 -6.23 28.49
CA LEU A 14 13.80 -7.63 28.14
C LEU A 14 14.40 -8.43 29.29
N VAL A 15 15.40 -7.87 29.98
CA VAL A 15 16.05 -8.56 31.12
C VAL A 15 15.09 -8.62 32.30
N ASP A 16 14.48 -7.49 32.66
CA ASP A 16 13.71 -7.38 33.93
C ASP A 16 12.35 -8.10 33.86
N LYS A 17 11.67 -8.02 32.71
CA LYS A 17 10.30 -8.54 32.51
C LYS A 17 10.25 -9.92 31.84
N PHE A 18 11.22 -10.20 30.98
CA PHE A 18 11.22 -11.38 30.11
C PHE A 18 12.45 -12.29 30.28
N GLY A 19 13.27 -12.05 31.32
CA GLY A 19 14.43 -12.89 31.64
C GLY A 19 15.51 -12.93 30.57
N GLY A 20 15.58 -11.89 29.71
CA GLY A 20 16.52 -11.80 28.58
C GLY A 20 16.04 -12.49 27.31
N GLU A 21 14.84 -13.06 27.29
CA GLU A 21 14.24 -13.67 26.10
C GLU A 21 13.34 -12.68 25.35
N VAL A 22 13.27 -12.83 24.02
CA VAL A 22 12.37 -12.01 23.20
C VAL A 22 10.95 -12.58 23.30
N PRO A 23 9.96 -11.80 23.74
CA PRO A 23 8.60 -12.30 23.88
C PRO A 23 7.95 -12.62 22.52
N ARG A 24 6.92 -13.48 22.54
CA ARG A 24 6.26 -13.98 21.32
C ARG A 24 4.98 -13.27 20.96
N THR A 25 4.25 -12.76 21.97
CA THR A 25 2.95 -12.15 21.73
C THR A 25 3.09 -10.71 21.23
N LEU A 26 2.10 -10.27 20.45
CA LEU A 26 2.07 -8.91 19.96
C LEU A 26 2.03 -7.89 21.12
N GLU A 27 1.26 -8.20 22.15
CA GLU A 27 1.08 -7.34 23.32
C GLU A 27 2.38 -7.16 24.10
N GLU A 28 3.08 -8.26 24.40
CA GLU A 28 4.36 -8.23 25.09
C GLU A 28 5.43 -7.49 24.27
N LEU A 29 5.52 -7.75 22.96
CA LEU A 29 6.47 -7.08 22.09
C LEU A 29 6.22 -5.58 22.01
N THR A 30 4.96 -5.17 21.91
CA THR A 30 4.62 -3.74 21.83
C THR A 30 4.72 -3.03 23.18
N SER A 31 4.83 -3.76 24.30
CA SER A 31 5.13 -3.18 25.61
C SER A 31 6.58 -2.73 25.75
N LEU A 32 7.48 -3.21 24.88
CA LEU A 32 8.89 -2.84 24.89
C LEU A 32 9.12 -1.44 24.32
N ALA A 33 10.04 -0.69 24.91
CA ALA A 33 10.36 0.66 24.47
C ALA A 33 10.84 0.69 23.00
N GLY A 34 10.21 1.50 22.17
CA GLY A 34 10.56 1.65 20.75
C GLY A 34 10.07 0.53 19.84
N VAL A 35 9.34 -0.44 20.35
CA VAL A 35 8.75 -1.54 19.58
C VAL A 35 7.28 -1.22 19.28
N GLY A 36 7.01 -0.80 18.05
CA GLY A 36 5.64 -0.65 17.56
C GLY A 36 5.10 -1.93 16.92
N ARG A 37 3.82 -1.92 16.57
CA ARG A 37 3.11 -3.06 15.94
C ARG A 37 3.84 -3.62 14.71
N LYS A 38 4.36 -2.74 13.85
CA LYS A 38 5.13 -3.14 12.67
C LYS A 38 6.36 -3.97 13.05
N THR A 39 7.17 -3.47 13.99
CA THR A 39 8.38 -4.15 14.47
C THR A 39 8.04 -5.47 15.14
N ALA A 40 7.01 -5.49 15.96
CA ALA A 40 6.53 -6.70 16.62
C ALA A 40 6.11 -7.78 15.62
N ASN A 41 5.38 -7.41 14.56
CA ASN A 41 4.99 -8.35 13.51
C ASN A 41 6.19 -8.85 12.67
N VAL A 42 7.20 -8.02 12.44
CA VAL A 42 8.46 -8.45 11.80
C VAL A 42 9.17 -9.50 12.65
N ILE A 43 9.27 -9.29 13.96
CA ILE A 43 9.90 -10.23 14.90
C ILE A 43 9.13 -11.54 14.90
N ARG A 44 7.81 -11.50 15.04
CA ARG A 44 6.95 -12.69 15.03
C ARG A 44 7.09 -13.50 13.74
N GLY A 45 7.11 -12.84 12.59
CA GLY A 45 7.28 -13.51 11.31
C GLY A 45 8.67 -14.12 11.12
N ASN A 46 9.73 -13.38 11.45
CA ASN A 46 11.10 -13.79 11.14
C ASN A 46 11.69 -14.74 12.17
N ILE A 47 11.39 -14.55 13.45
CA ILE A 47 11.97 -15.34 14.54
C ILE A 47 11.08 -16.54 14.90
N TYR A 48 9.79 -16.28 15.03
CA TYR A 48 8.83 -17.29 15.49
C TYR A 48 8.05 -17.96 14.36
N HIS A 49 8.28 -17.56 13.11
CA HIS A 49 7.58 -18.06 11.92
C HIS A 49 6.04 -17.97 12.03
N GLU A 50 5.56 -17.06 12.86
CA GLU A 50 4.13 -16.80 12.99
C GLU A 50 3.66 -15.94 11.82
N PRO A 51 2.71 -16.42 11.02
CA PRO A 51 2.20 -15.66 9.89
C PRO A 51 1.60 -14.32 10.34
N SER A 52 2.15 -13.23 9.83
CA SER A 52 1.65 -11.88 10.08
C SER A 52 1.82 -11.00 8.84
N ILE A 53 0.96 -10.01 8.70
CA ILE A 53 1.09 -9.00 7.66
C ILE A 53 1.73 -7.75 8.27
N VAL A 54 2.90 -7.38 7.77
CA VAL A 54 3.59 -6.15 8.17
C VAL A 54 3.12 -5.03 7.26
N VAL A 55 2.35 -4.08 7.80
CA VAL A 55 1.85 -2.95 7.02
C VAL A 55 2.86 -1.80 7.09
N ASP A 56 3.74 -1.74 6.10
CA ASP A 56 4.61 -0.60 5.85
C ASP A 56 4.00 0.39 4.84
N THR A 57 4.74 1.42 4.46
CA THR A 57 4.29 2.41 3.49
C THR A 57 4.01 1.82 2.11
N HIS A 58 4.78 0.81 1.67
CA HIS A 58 4.58 0.13 0.39
C HIS A 58 3.34 -0.75 0.43
N VAL A 59 3.21 -1.60 1.45
CA VAL A 59 2.06 -2.49 1.62
C VAL A 59 0.77 -1.68 1.69
N LYS A 60 0.72 -0.64 2.53
CA LYS A 60 -0.46 0.23 2.63
C LYS A 60 -0.84 0.85 1.29
N ARG A 61 0.12 1.52 0.65
CA ARG A 61 -0.12 2.25 -0.60
C ARG A 61 -0.54 1.33 -1.74
N ILE A 62 0.16 0.21 -1.93
CA ILE A 62 -0.08 -0.68 -3.06
C ILE A 62 -1.36 -1.49 -2.87
N SER A 63 -1.64 -1.99 -1.67
CA SER A 63 -2.89 -2.70 -1.38
C SER A 63 -4.12 -1.82 -1.61
N ARG A 64 -4.03 -0.51 -1.31
CA ARG A 64 -5.09 0.45 -1.65
C ARG A 64 -5.22 0.66 -3.16
N LYS A 65 -4.10 0.80 -3.88
CA LYS A 65 -4.11 0.91 -5.36
C LYS A 65 -4.68 -0.31 -6.04
N LEU A 66 -4.42 -1.49 -5.53
CA LEU A 66 -5.00 -2.74 -6.01
C LEU A 66 -6.50 -2.87 -5.67
N GLY A 67 -7.02 -2.05 -4.75
CA GLY A 67 -8.42 -2.11 -4.30
C GLY A 67 -8.69 -3.15 -3.23
N LEU A 68 -7.64 -3.72 -2.61
CA LEU A 68 -7.77 -4.72 -1.54
C LEU A 68 -8.24 -4.11 -0.22
N THR A 69 -7.95 -2.84 0.02
CA THR A 69 -8.43 -2.10 1.19
C THR A 69 -8.68 -0.64 0.84
N ARG A 70 -9.58 0.00 1.58
CA ARG A 70 -9.82 1.45 1.55
C ARG A 70 -9.29 2.13 2.79
N GLU A 71 -8.87 1.35 3.78
CA GLU A 71 -8.40 1.83 5.07
C GLU A 71 -7.06 2.57 4.97
N GLU A 72 -6.84 3.50 5.90
CA GLU A 72 -5.60 4.29 5.99
C GLU A 72 -4.77 3.94 7.22
N GLU A 73 -5.43 3.52 8.28
CA GLU A 73 -4.77 3.10 9.51
C GLU A 73 -4.12 1.73 9.32
N PRO A 74 -2.82 1.57 9.64
CA PRO A 74 -2.09 0.33 9.44
C PRO A 74 -2.77 -0.91 10.05
N GLU A 75 -3.36 -0.78 11.24
CA GLU A 75 -4.07 -1.90 11.90
C GLU A 75 -5.33 -2.34 11.15
N LYS A 76 -6.05 -1.38 10.59
CA LYS A 76 -7.26 -1.69 9.80
C LYS A 76 -6.88 -2.31 8.47
N VAL A 77 -5.81 -1.80 7.84
CA VAL A 77 -5.25 -2.40 6.61
C VAL A 77 -4.81 -3.85 6.87
N GLU A 78 -4.08 -4.10 7.96
CA GLU A 78 -3.66 -5.44 8.36
C GLU A 78 -4.86 -6.39 8.48
N LYS A 79 -5.88 -5.99 9.24
CA LYS A 79 -7.11 -6.79 9.45
C LYS A 79 -7.86 -7.07 8.14
N ASP A 80 -7.94 -6.09 7.24
CA ASP A 80 -8.57 -6.25 5.92
C ASP A 80 -7.80 -7.23 5.04
N LEU A 81 -6.49 -7.13 5.01
CA LEU A 81 -5.63 -8.02 4.23
C LEU A 81 -5.67 -9.44 4.78
N MET A 82 -5.66 -9.61 6.11
CA MET A 82 -5.77 -10.93 6.75
C MET A 82 -7.07 -11.65 6.41
N LYS A 83 -8.17 -10.93 6.20
CA LYS A 83 -9.46 -11.52 5.78
C LYS A 83 -9.46 -11.97 4.31
N LYS A 84 -8.67 -11.31 3.46
CA LYS A 84 -8.69 -11.49 2.01
C LYS A 84 -7.60 -12.40 1.49
N LEU A 85 -6.47 -12.48 2.20
CA LEU A 85 -5.30 -13.23 1.78
C LEU A 85 -5.19 -14.55 2.56
N PRO A 86 -4.85 -15.66 1.90
CA PRO A 86 -4.55 -16.92 2.58
C PRO A 86 -3.39 -16.75 3.55
N LYS A 87 -3.50 -17.35 4.73
CA LYS A 87 -2.54 -17.19 5.84
C LYS A 87 -1.09 -17.53 5.45
N GLU A 88 -0.92 -18.56 4.63
CA GLU A 88 0.38 -19.01 4.12
C GLU A 88 1.06 -18.00 3.18
N ARG A 89 0.32 -16.99 2.70
CA ARG A 89 0.84 -15.95 1.80
C ARG A 89 1.20 -14.65 2.52
N TRP A 90 0.89 -14.48 3.78
CA TRP A 90 1.05 -13.21 4.49
C TRP A 90 2.48 -12.69 4.52
N ILE A 91 3.46 -13.55 4.83
CA ILE A 91 4.89 -13.15 4.84
C ILE A 91 5.37 -12.77 3.43
N LEU A 92 5.05 -13.60 2.44
CA LEU A 92 5.42 -13.36 1.04
C LEU A 92 4.76 -12.08 0.49
N TRP A 93 3.54 -11.78 0.92
CA TRP A 93 2.85 -10.55 0.54
C TRP A 93 3.67 -9.30 0.83
N ASN A 94 4.24 -9.22 2.03
CA ASN A 94 5.09 -8.09 2.41
C ASN A 94 6.30 -7.97 1.49
N ILE A 95 7.01 -9.07 1.27
CA ILE A 95 8.22 -9.10 0.44
C ILE A 95 7.89 -8.67 -0.99
N HIS A 96 6.86 -9.25 -1.58
CA HIS A 96 6.45 -8.95 -2.95
C HIS A 96 6.02 -7.50 -3.12
N LEU A 97 5.23 -6.93 -2.18
CA LEU A 97 4.80 -5.54 -2.29
C LEU A 97 5.92 -4.53 -2.03
N ILE A 98 6.87 -4.84 -1.18
CA ILE A 98 8.06 -4.00 -0.99
C ILE A 98 8.89 -3.96 -2.29
N THR A 99 9.16 -5.12 -2.88
CA THR A 99 9.90 -5.22 -4.15
C THR A 99 9.16 -4.50 -5.27
N LEU A 100 7.87 -4.79 -5.46
CA LEU A 100 7.04 -4.12 -6.45
C LEU A 100 7.03 -2.59 -6.26
N GLY A 101 6.98 -2.14 -5.00
CA GLY A 101 6.98 -0.72 -4.66
C GLY A 101 8.28 0.00 -4.91
N ARG A 102 9.39 -0.70 -4.81
CA ARG A 102 10.74 -0.15 -5.07
C ARG A 102 11.08 -0.12 -6.55
N GLU A 103 10.66 -1.12 -7.31
CA GLU A 103 11.08 -1.29 -8.69
C GLU A 103 10.08 -0.74 -9.70
N ILE A 104 8.81 -1.03 -9.55
CA ILE A 104 7.75 -0.75 -10.53
C ILE A 104 6.75 0.28 -10.00
N CYS A 105 6.03 -0.05 -8.92
CA CYS A 105 4.98 0.80 -8.37
C CYS A 105 5.55 1.90 -7.47
N LYS A 106 6.42 2.74 -8.03
CA LYS A 106 7.10 3.84 -7.31
C LYS A 106 6.13 4.98 -6.99
N ALA A 107 6.44 5.73 -5.94
CA ALA A 107 5.77 6.99 -5.66
C ALA A 107 6.76 8.15 -5.97
N PRO A 108 6.31 9.26 -6.54
CA PRO A 108 4.92 9.54 -6.95
C PRO A 108 4.50 8.94 -8.28
N THR A 109 5.44 8.53 -9.14
CA THR A 109 5.19 8.12 -10.53
C THR A 109 5.43 6.63 -10.72
N PRO A 110 4.37 5.79 -10.71
CA PRO A 110 4.49 4.37 -10.95
C PRO A 110 4.70 4.04 -12.43
N LYS A 111 5.53 3.04 -12.71
CA LYS A 111 5.81 2.53 -14.05
C LYS A 111 4.75 1.50 -14.48
N CYS A 112 3.52 1.96 -14.68
CA CYS A 112 2.40 1.06 -14.95
C CYS A 112 2.54 0.29 -16.28
N GLY A 113 3.26 0.83 -17.27
CA GLY A 113 3.54 0.13 -18.54
C GLY A 113 4.41 -1.13 -18.40
N GLU A 114 5.20 -1.23 -17.32
CA GLU A 114 6.03 -2.38 -17.00
C GLU A 114 5.35 -3.32 -15.97
N CYS A 115 4.14 -2.99 -15.50
CA CYS A 115 3.50 -3.67 -14.39
C CYS A 115 2.60 -4.82 -14.87
N PHE A 116 2.85 -6.02 -14.39
CA PHE A 116 2.05 -7.21 -14.70
C PHE A 116 0.70 -7.26 -13.97
N LEU A 117 0.43 -6.32 -13.05
CA LEU A 117 -0.82 -6.27 -12.28
C LEU A 117 -1.83 -5.25 -12.82
N THR A 118 -1.63 -4.69 -14.01
CA THR A 118 -2.51 -3.64 -14.55
C THR A 118 -3.96 -4.09 -14.72
N GLU A 119 -4.18 -5.34 -15.09
CA GLU A 119 -5.53 -5.93 -15.23
C GLU A 119 -6.30 -5.98 -13.90
N TYR A 120 -5.58 -6.14 -12.80
CA TYR A 120 -6.16 -6.27 -11.45
C TYR A 120 -6.08 -4.97 -10.64
N CYS A 121 -5.37 -3.96 -11.14
CA CYS A 121 -5.13 -2.72 -10.40
C CYS A 121 -6.29 -1.74 -10.53
N ALA A 122 -7.07 -1.55 -9.46
CA ALA A 122 -8.21 -0.64 -9.44
C ALA A 122 -7.83 0.81 -9.76
N ASP A 123 -6.69 1.30 -9.27
CA ASP A 123 -6.16 2.63 -9.54
C ASP A 123 -5.81 2.81 -11.03
N TYR A 124 -5.18 1.82 -11.65
CA TYR A 124 -4.87 1.85 -13.07
C TYR A 124 -6.13 1.87 -13.92
N GLN A 125 -7.06 0.95 -13.66
CA GLN A 125 -8.34 0.86 -14.38
C GLN A 125 -9.15 2.15 -14.26
N ALA A 126 -9.20 2.76 -13.08
CA ALA A 126 -9.90 4.02 -12.88
C ALA A 126 -9.27 5.18 -13.68
N ARG A 127 -7.93 5.23 -13.78
CA ARG A 127 -7.22 6.23 -14.58
C ARG A 127 -7.46 6.06 -16.08
N GLN A 128 -7.46 4.83 -16.59
CA GLN A 128 -7.76 4.54 -17.99
C GLN A 128 -9.19 4.99 -18.37
N LYS A 129 -10.18 4.62 -17.56
CA LYS A 129 -11.57 5.06 -17.77
C LYS A 129 -11.74 6.58 -17.77
N LYS A 130 -10.96 7.30 -16.94
CA LYS A 130 -10.97 8.78 -16.95
C LYS A 130 -10.36 9.36 -18.21
N ALA A 131 -9.25 8.80 -18.71
CA ALA A 131 -8.59 9.23 -19.92
C ALA A 131 -9.51 9.04 -21.15
N GLU A 132 -10.18 7.89 -21.27
CA GLU A 132 -11.14 7.62 -22.36
C GLU A 132 -12.33 8.58 -22.36
N LYS A 133 -12.86 8.92 -21.16
CA LYS A 133 -13.95 9.91 -21.04
C LYS A 133 -13.51 11.33 -21.38
N GLY A 134 -12.27 11.71 -21.06
CA GLY A 134 -11.69 13.00 -21.44
C GLY A 134 -11.55 13.14 -22.95
N SER A 135 -10.99 12.14 -23.62
CA SER A 135 -10.81 12.11 -25.07
C SER A 135 -12.14 12.18 -25.85
N LYS A 136 -13.19 11.50 -25.33
CA LYS A 136 -14.53 11.58 -25.95
C LYS A 136 -15.17 12.96 -25.85
N ARG A 137 -14.91 13.71 -24.77
CA ARG A 137 -15.43 15.08 -24.60
C ARG A 137 -14.75 16.08 -25.53
N GLU A 138 -13.44 15.98 -25.74
CA GLU A 138 -12.69 16.84 -26.64
C GLU A 138 -13.08 16.62 -28.08
N ASN A 139 -13.31 15.38 -28.52
CA ASN A 139 -13.77 15.08 -29.89
C ASN A 139 -15.23 15.48 -30.15
N GLY A 140 -16.09 15.46 -29.10
CA GLY A 140 -17.47 15.96 -29.20
C GLY A 140 -17.53 17.48 -29.44
N ASN A 141 -16.70 18.23 -28.70
CA ASN A 141 -16.66 19.68 -28.77
C ASN A 141 -16.07 20.22 -30.15
N LYS A 142 -15.14 19.45 -30.76
CA LYS A 142 -14.61 19.76 -32.09
C LYS A 142 -15.65 19.57 -33.21
N LYS A 143 -16.58 18.61 -33.04
CA LYS A 143 -17.66 18.40 -34.06
C LYS A 143 -18.75 19.47 -33.98
N GLU A 144 -19.04 20.03 -32.82
CA GLU A 144 -20.04 21.11 -32.68
C GLU A 144 -19.50 22.47 -33.19
N ASN A 145 -18.23 22.77 -32.97
CA ASN A 145 -17.60 23.98 -33.47
C ASN A 145 -17.35 23.97 -35.00
N GLY A 146 -17.15 22.78 -35.61
CA GLY A 146 -17.04 22.66 -37.08
C GLY A 146 -18.37 22.91 -37.83
N LYS A 147 -19.52 22.58 -37.23
CA LYS A 147 -20.83 22.81 -37.83
C LYS A 147 -21.31 24.25 -37.76
N LYS A 148 -20.78 25.08 -36.87
CA LYS A 148 -21.11 26.51 -36.79
C LYS A 148 -20.35 27.39 -37.80
N ALA A 149 -19.25 26.89 -38.40
CA ALA A 149 -18.45 27.65 -39.36
C ALA A 149 -18.95 27.53 -40.80
N GLU A 150 -19.77 26.53 -41.13
CA GLU A 150 -20.28 26.33 -42.52
C GLU A 150 -21.67 26.95 -42.76
N GLY A 151 -22.27 27.62 -41.76
CA GLY A 151 -23.61 28.21 -41.86
C GLY A 151 -23.65 29.71 -42.14
N ALA A 152 -22.53 30.40 -42.38
CA ALA A 152 -22.47 31.85 -42.59
C ALA A 152 -21.85 32.20 -43.95
N GLY A 153 -22.53 31.85 -45.03
CA GLY A 153 -22.07 32.23 -46.36
C GLY A 153 -23.07 31.85 -47.43
N HIS A 154 -24.21 32.55 -47.51
CA HIS A 154 -24.91 32.88 -48.76
C HIS A 154 -26.07 33.85 -48.44
N GLY A 155 -25.83 35.08 -48.80
CA GLY A 155 -26.82 36.15 -48.80
C GLY A 155 -26.29 37.31 -49.60
N GLN A 156 -26.28 37.20 -50.86
CA GLN A 156 -26.65 38.09 -51.98
C GLN A 156 -26.16 37.55 -53.25
#